data_f225072d9f88f0286bb21e0fb463f1a7
#
_entry.id   f225072d9f88f0286bb21e0fb463f1a7
#
_cell.length_a   1.000
_cell.length_b   1.000
_cell.length_c   1.000
_cell.angle_alpha   90.00
_cell.angle_beta   90.00
_cell.angle_gamma   90.00
#
_symmetry.space_group_name_H-M   'P 1'
#
loop_
_entity.id
_entity.type
_entity.pdbx_description
1 polymer ?
#
loop_
_entity_poly.entity_id
_entity_poly.type
_entity_poly.pdbx_seq_one_letter_code
_entity_poly.pdbx_strand_id
1 'polypeptide(L)'
;MPLISLCMIVRDEAEVLGRCLQSVADLVDEIIVADTGSVDETKAIAAQFEAKIYDFPWCDDFSAARNFTVQQAVGDYWMWLDADDVIEGENRARLKQILQSPDADLVYLPYVLSFDSAGKPDLISKRERIFRRSKGYRFEGAVHEAVVPYGVIRMGDAAVFHRKEKVGDPDRNLRIYQQKRLKGERFSPREQYYYGRELIDHGADTAALSVLEHFLQEGKGWEPDCIGACLLCAKVYEKRNQVEQALQSLFRALSYGVPTPEICCEIGACFMKQEQWKTAAFWYQTALREGAHPFEGFRNQACCDYIPAMQLCVCYDRMGDISAAAAYNALAGNVRPQDRAVEQNRQYFASKGIMTEAK
;
A
#
# COMPACT_ATOMS: atom_id res chain seq x y z
N MET A 1 30.53 -12.72 0.36
CA MET A 1 29.19 -12.12 0.38
C MET A 1 28.38 -12.80 -0.72
N PRO A 2 27.08 -13.00 -0.56
CA PRO A 2 26.26 -13.55 -1.64
C PRO A 2 26.22 -12.58 -2.82
N LEU A 3 26.13 -13.11 -4.04
CA LEU A 3 25.93 -12.32 -5.25
C LEU A 3 24.46 -11.93 -5.38
N ILE A 4 24.17 -10.68 -5.73
CA ILE A 4 22.84 -10.10 -5.79
C ILE A 4 22.54 -9.67 -7.23
N SER A 5 21.43 -10.16 -7.79
CA SER A 5 20.89 -9.73 -9.09
C SER A 5 19.73 -8.76 -8.87
N LEU A 6 19.79 -7.57 -9.46
CA LEU A 6 18.62 -6.68 -9.59
C LEU A 6 17.86 -7.05 -10.84
N CYS A 7 16.56 -7.38 -10.71
CA CYS A 7 15.66 -7.74 -11.80
C CYS A 7 14.60 -6.65 -11.99
N MET A 8 14.53 -6.07 -13.18
CA MET A 8 13.60 -4.97 -13.49
C MET A 8 12.85 -5.22 -14.79
N ILE A 9 11.62 -4.77 -14.86
CA ILE A 9 10.86 -4.61 -16.10
C ILE A 9 10.63 -3.14 -16.33
N VAL A 10 10.79 -2.69 -17.57
CA VAL A 10 10.69 -1.26 -17.91
C VAL A 10 9.91 -1.05 -19.21
N ARG A 11 9.28 0.12 -19.31
CA ARG A 11 8.69 0.62 -20.56
C ARG A 11 8.54 2.14 -20.53
N ASP A 12 9.26 2.82 -21.40
CA ASP A 12 9.21 4.29 -21.53
C ASP A 12 9.45 5.00 -20.16
N GLU A 13 10.52 4.63 -19.46
CA GLU A 13 10.87 5.10 -18.11
C GLU A 13 12.14 5.98 -18.09
N ALA A 14 12.46 6.65 -19.20
CA ALA A 14 13.69 7.45 -19.33
C ALA A 14 13.81 8.54 -18.26
N GLU A 15 12.70 9.12 -17.79
CA GLU A 15 12.71 10.21 -16.83
C GLU A 15 13.09 9.75 -15.40
N VAL A 16 12.81 8.49 -15.03
CA VAL A 16 12.92 8.00 -13.66
C VAL A 16 13.93 6.87 -13.46
N LEU A 17 14.18 6.05 -14.49
CA LEU A 17 15.04 4.87 -14.39
C LEU A 17 16.47 5.19 -13.92
N GLY A 18 17.06 6.29 -14.39
CA GLY A 18 18.42 6.70 -14.00
C GLY A 18 18.53 6.94 -12.49
N ARG A 19 17.53 7.59 -11.90
CA ARG A 19 17.45 7.84 -10.46
C ARG A 19 17.31 6.52 -9.66
N CYS A 20 16.45 5.62 -10.12
CA CYS A 20 16.30 4.30 -9.53
C CYS A 20 17.63 3.55 -9.51
N LEU A 21 18.26 3.38 -10.66
CA LEU A 21 19.51 2.65 -10.80
C LEU A 21 20.65 3.30 -9.98
N GLN A 22 20.78 4.63 -10.02
CA GLN A 22 21.77 5.33 -9.19
C GLN A 22 21.59 5.07 -7.70
N SER A 23 20.37 4.79 -7.24
CA SER A 23 20.09 4.51 -5.83
C SER A 23 20.52 3.12 -5.36
N VAL A 24 20.83 2.18 -6.29
CA VAL A 24 21.04 0.77 -5.93
C VAL A 24 22.19 0.08 -6.67
N ALA A 25 22.69 0.62 -7.79
CA ALA A 25 23.63 -0.07 -8.68
C ALA A 25 24.95 -0.49 -7.97
N ASP A 26 25.45 0.30 -7.03
CA ASP A 26 26.64 -0.03 -6.24
C ASP A 26 26.40 -1.04 -5.10
N LEU A 27 25.17 -1.50 -4.92
CA LEU A 27 24.74 -2.46 -3.90
C LEU A 27 24.48 -3.86 -4.45
N VAL A 28 24.45 -4.00 -5.78
CA VAL A 28 24.15 -5.26 -6.49
C VAL A 28 25.28 -5.65 -7.42
N ASP A 29 25.38 -6.94 -7.76
CA ASP A 29 26.49 -7.46 -8.57
C ASP A 29 26.13 -7.53 -10.08
N GLU A 30 24.83 -7.57 -10.39
CA GLU A 30 24.33 -7.49 -11.76
C GLU A 30 22.97 -6.81 -11.82
N ILE A 31 22.70 -6.18 -12.95
CA ILE A 31 21.41 -5.55 -13.25
C ILE A 31 20.84 -6.19 -14.51
N ILE A 32 19.60 -6.69 -14.42
CA ILE A 32 18.86 -7.35 -15.50
C ILE A 32 17.61 -6.55 -15.77
N VAL A 33 17.47 -6.08 -16.99
CA VAL A 33 16.35 -5.26 -17.45
C VAL A 33 15.63 -5.96 -18.58
N ALA A 34 14.35 -6.28 -18.42
CA ALA A 34 13.47 -6.64 -19.53
C ALA A 34 12.74 -5.39 -19.99
N ASP A 35 13.08 -4.95 -21.19
CA ASP A 35 12.39 -3.87 -21.87
C ASP A 35 11.14 -4.42 -22.56
N THR A 36 9.98 -3.88 -22.21
CA THR A 36 8.69 -4.35 -22.74
C THR A 36 8.18 -3.53 -23.93
N GLY A 37 9.10 -2.87 -24.63
CA GLY A 37 8.82 -2.12 -25.86
C GLY A 37 8.93 -0.62 -25.67
N SER A 38 9.99 -0.13 -25.03
CA SER A 38 10.29 1.30 -24.94
C SER A 38 10.61 1.91 -26.28
N VAL A 39 10.13 3.14 -26.48
CA VAL A 39 10.41 3.96 -27.68
C VAL A 39 11.22 5.22 -27.34
N ASP A 40 11.51 5.44 -26.05
CA ASP A 40 12.32 6.53 -25.51
C ASP A 40 13.76 6.08 -25.19
N GLU A 41 14.53 6.90 -24.45
CA GLU A 41 15.92 6.63 -24.09
C GLU A 41 16.09 5.61 -22.94
N THR A 42 15.05 4.90 -22.53
CA THR A 42 15.07 3.94 -21.41
C THR A 42 16.23 2.94 -21.53
N LYS A 43 16.41 2.30 -22.70
CA LYS A 43 17.50 1.33 -22.92
C LYS A 43 18.89 1.99 -22.84
N ALA A 44 19.02 3.21 -23.38
CA ALA A 44 20.28 3.93 -23.36
C ALA A 44 20.69 4.30 -21.93
N ILE A 45 19.71 4.67 -21.09
CA ILE A 45 19.93 4.94 -19.67
C ILE A 45 20.33 3.66 -18.92
N ALA A 46 19.61 2.54 -19.11
CA ALA A 46 19.96 1.27 -18.50
C ALA A 46 21.39 0.82 -18.86
N ALA A 47 21.81 1.02 -20.10
CA ALA A 47 23.16 0.69 -20.58
C ALA A 47 24.28 1.47 -19.86
N GLN A 48 24.02 2.69 -19.38
CA GLN A 48 25.00 3.49 -18.61
C GLN A 48 25.35 2.84 -17.24
N PHE A 49 24.49 1.96 -16.74
CA PHE A 49 24.69 1.21 -15.51
C PHE A 49 25.13 -0.25 -15.76
N GLU A 50 25.66 -0.53 -16.95
CA GLU A 50 26.11 -1.87 -17.36
C GLU A 50 25.03 -2.96 -17.24
N ALA A 51 23.75 -2.56 -17.35
CA ALA A 51 22.62 -3.48 -17.27
C ALA A 51 22.59 -4.45 -18.47
N LYS A 52 22.28 -5.73 -18.18
CA LYS A 52 21.96 -6.73 -19.21
C LYS A 52 20.53 -6.49 -19.67
N ILE A 53 20.38 -5.96 -20.87
CA ILE A 53 19.09 -5.54 -21.43
C ILE A 53 18.56 -6.64 -22.36
N TYR A 54 17.32 -7.05 -22.13
CA TYR A 54 16.59 -8.03 -22.94
C TYR A 54 15.29 -7.42 -23.46
N ASP A 55 15.01 -7.61 -24.75
CA ASP A 55 13.71 -7.28 -25.31
C ASP A 55 12.69 -8.35 -24.93
N PHE A 56 11.60 -7.96 -24.25
CA PHE A 56 10.49 -8.82 -23.90
C PHE A 56 9.21 -8.29 -24.53
N PRO A 57 8.65 -8.94 -25.57
CA PRO A 57 7.38 -8.51 -26.16
C PRO A 57 6.27 -8.50 -25.12
N TRP A 58 5.63 -7.33 -24.92
CA TRP A 58 4.55 -7.22 -23.94
C TRP A 58 3.37 -8.16 -24.28
N CYS A 59 2.92 -8.91 -23.29
CA CYS A 59 1.88 -9.93 -23.44
C CYS A 59 0.71 -9.75 -22.45
N ASP A 60 0.50 -8.54 -21.92
CA ASP A 60 -0.53 -8.22 -20.91
C ASP A 60 -0.42 -9.04 -19.61
N ASP A 61 0.82 -9.39 -19.25
CA ASP A 61 1.14 -10.19 -18.07
C ASP A 61 2.45 -9.69 -17.42
N PHE A 62 2.31 -9.00 -16.29
CA PHE A 62 3.45 -8.51 -15.52
C PHE A 62 4.27 -9.65 -14.90
N SER A 63 3.59 -10.72 -14.43
CA SER A 63 4.31 -11.85 -13.86
C SER A 63 5.19 -12.57 -14.87
N ALA A 64 4.74 -12.68 -16.11
CA ALA A 64 5.53 -13.26 -17.20
C ALA A 64 6.81 -12.44 -17.46
N ALA A 65 6.69 -11.11 -17.54
CA ALA A 65 7.84 -10.23 -17.74
C ALA A 65 8.82 -10.27 -16.55
N ARG A 66 8.32 -10.23 -15.29
CA ARG A 66 9.20 -10.33 -14.10
C ARG A 66 9.86 -11.70 -14.01
N ASN A 67 9.12 -12.78 -14.23
CA ASN A 67 9.68 -14.13 -14.19
C ASN A 67 10.74 -14.33 -15.27
N PHE A 68 10.60 -13.67 -16.42
CA PHE A 68 11.64 -13.68 -17.45
C PHE A 68 12.96 -13.06 -16.94
N THR A 69 12.91 -11.92 -16.23
CA THR A 69 14.14 -11.32 -15.67
C THR A 69 14.76 -12.22 -14.59
N VAL A 70 13.91 -12.81 -13.72
CA VAL A 70 14.38 -13.74 -12.67
C VAL A 70 15.08 -14.97 -13.28
N GLN A 71 14.66 -15.47 -14.43
CA GLN A 71 15.31 -16.58 -15.12
C GLN A 71 16.71 -16.23 -15.65
N GLN A 72 16.99 -14.95 -15.93
CA GLN A 72 18.31 -14.48 -16.38
C GLN A 72 19.27 -14.24 -15.20
N ALA A 73 18.77 -14.19 -13.97
CA ALA A 73 19.54 -13.90 -12.78
C ALA A 73 20.53 -15.05 -12.44
N VAL A 74 21.78 -14.70 -12.19
CA VAL A 74 22.83 -15.67 -11.80
C VAL A 74 23.27 -15.53 -10.33
N GLY A 75 22.88 -14.45 -9.64
CA GLY A 75 23.20 -14.21 -8.24
C GLY A 75 22.64 -15.29 -7.29
N ASP A 76 23.19 -15.37 -6.07
CA ASP A 76 22.66 -16.24 -5.01
C ASP A 76 21.28 -15.79 -4.55
N TYR A 77 21.06 -14.47 -4.62
CA TYR A 77 19.78 -13.81 -4.39
C TYR A 77 19.43 -12.92 -5.58
N TRP A 78 18.15 -12.71 -5.78
CA TRP A 78 17.64 -11.66 -6.66
C TRP A 78 16.72 -10.72 -5.89
N MET A 79 16.73 -9.47 -6.30
CA MET A 79 15.80 -8.46 -5.83
C MET A 79 15.14 -7.76 -7.02
N TRP A 80 14.04 -7.08 -6.79
CA TRP A 80 13.36 -6.31 -7.82
C TRP A 80 12.98 -4.91 -7.34
N LEU A 81 12.97 -3.99 -8.27
CA LEU A 81 12.48 -2.62 -8.12
C LEU A 81 11.68 -2.26 -9.37
N ASP A 82 10.71 -1.36 -9.21
CA ASP A 82 10.09 -0.66 -10.32
C ASP A 82 10.98 0.50 -10.74
N ALA A 83 10.84 1.00 -11.97
CA ALA A 83 11.71 2.05 -12.51
C ALA A 83 11.62 3.38 -11.74
N ASP A 84 10.49 3.61 -11.08
CA ASP A 84 10.21 4.79 -10.26
C ASP A 84 10.41 4.57 -8.74
N ASP A 85 10.95 3.39 -8.36
CA ASP A 85 11.37 3.11 -6.98
C ASP A 85 12.76 3.71 -6.71
N VAL A 86 12.96 4.22 -5.48
CA VAL A 86 14.24 4.80 -5.05
C VAL A 86 14.54 4.37 -3.62
N ILE A 87 15.83 4.14 -3.33
CA ILE A 87 16.32 3.85 -1.99
C ILE A 87 17.17 5.03 -1.54
N GLU A 88 16.67 5.80 -0.56
CA GLU A 88 17.22 7.08 -0.18
C GLU A 88 17.84 7.10 1.24
N GLY A 89 18.81 7.98 1.44
CA GLY A 89 19.35 8.29 2.75
C GLY A 89 19.89 7.06 3.50
N GLU A 90 19.53 6.93 4.76
CA GLU A 90 19.96 5.83 5.62
C GLU A 90 19.51 4.44 5.14
N ASN A 91 18.42 4.39 4.33
CA ASN A 91 17.90 3.12 3.83
C ASN A 91 18.89 2.42 2.89
N ARG A 92 19.78 3.16 2.19
CA ARG A 92 20.86 2.55 1.40
C ARG A 92 21.84 1.78 2.29
N ALA A 93 22.25 2.33 3.43
CA ALA A 93 23.15 1.67 4.37
C ALA A 93 22.48 0.43 4.99
N ARG A 94 21.19 0.52 5.35
CA ARG A 94 20.39 -0.60 5.87
C ARG A 94 20.24 -1.70 4.81
N LEU A 95 19.90 -1.33 3.57
CA LEU A 95 19.81 -2.31 2.47
C LEU A 95 21.15 -3.02 2.26
N LYS A 96 22.26 -2.27 2.24
CA LYS A 96 23.61 -2.86 2.11
C LYS A 96 23.89 -3.92 3.18
N GLN A 97 23.51 -3.65 4.43
CA GLN A 97 23.65 -4.62 5.52
C GLN A 97 22.80 -5.87 5.30
N ILE A 98 21.56 -5.69 4.86
CA ILE A 98 20.66 -6.80 4.54
C ILE A 98 21.21 -7.65 3.41
N LEU A 99 21.73 -7.05 2.32
CA LEU A 99 22.27 -7.76 1.15
C LEU A 99 23.58 -8.49 1.46
N GLN A 100 24.37 -8.00 2.40
CA GLN A 100 25.58 -8.67 2.83
C GLN A 100 25.33 -9.99 3.56
N SER A 101 24.23 -10.10 4.29
CA SER A 101 23.80 -11.30 5.01
C SER A 101 22.27 -11.34 5.13
N PRO A 102 21.56 -11.74 4.06
CA PRO A 102 20.11 -11.76 4.08
C PRO A 102 19.53 -12.71 5.13
N ASP A 103 20.24 -13.82 5.43
CA ASP A 103 19.92 -14.85 6.44
C ASP A 103 18.44 -15.33 6.38
N ALA A 104 17.87 -15.32 5.18
CA ALA A 104 16.48 -15.67 4.91
C ALA A 104 16.34 -16.24 3.50
N ASP A 105 15.20 -16.86 3.23
CA ASP A 105 14.83 -17.27 1.88
C ASP A 105 14.08 -16.14 1.15
N LEU A 106 13.37 -15.32 1.94
CA LEU A 106 12.59 -14.18 1.48
C LEU A 106 12.72 -13.02 2.47
N VAL A 107 13.02 -11.81 1.98
CA VAL A 107 13.02 -10.60 2.80
C VAL A 107 11.96 -9.63 2.30
N TYR A 108 11.05 -9.22 3.21
CA TYR A 108 10.14 -8.12 3.01
C TYR A 108 10.79 -6.80 3.38
N LEU A 109 10.53 -5.75 2.60
CA LEU A 109 10.94 -4.38 2.90
C LEU A 109 9.70 -3.46 3.00
N PRO A 110 9.76 -2.42 3.85
CA PRO A 110 8.76 -1.35 3.82
C PRO A 110 8.72 -0.68 2.45
N TYR A 111 7.53 -0.49 1.91
CA TYR A 111 7.28 0.18 0.64
C TYR A 111 6.40 1.39 0.86
N VAL A 112 6.96 2.58 0.70
CA VAL A 112 6.28 3.86 0.90
C VAL A 112 5.67 4.30 -0.42
N LEU A 113 4.34 4.29 -0.49
CA LEU A 113 3.55 4.53 -1.70
C LEU A 113 3.13 6.00 -1.85
N SER A 114 2.93 6.71 -0.74
CA SER A 114 2.59 8.12 -0.75
C SER A 114 3.11 8.84 0.49
N PHE A 115 3.09 10.17 0.40
CA PHE A 115 3.55 11.06 1.44
C PHE A 115 2.46 12.10 1.74
N ASP A 116 2.38 12.55 2.98
CA ASP A 116 1.53 13.66 3.37
C ASP A 116 2.11 15.02 2.89
N SER A 117 1.38 16.10 3.13
CA SER A 117 1.80 17.45 2.75
C SER A 117 3.09 17.93 3.46
N ALA A 118 3.49 17.26 4.54
CA ALA A 118 4.74 17.54 5.27
C ALA A 118 5.90 16.63 4.81
N GLY A 119 5.68 15.76 3.81
CA GLY A 119 6.67 14.84 3.29
C GLY A 119 6.90 13.60 4.16
N LYS A 120 6.02 13.32 5.12
CA LYS A 120 6.06 12.09 5.92
C LYS A 120 5.35 10.94 5.18
N PRO A 121 5.81 9.68 5.30
CA PRO A 121 5.10 8.53 4.76
C PRO A 121 3.64 8.46 5.23
N ASP A 122 2.69 8.32 4.29
CA ASP A 122 1.26 8.30 4.55
C ASP A 122 0.63 6.93 4.24
N LEU A 123 0.95 6.35 3.09
CA LEU A 123 0.55 5.00 2.73
C LEU A 123 1.76 4.09 2.64
N ILE A 124 1.79 3.08 3.49
CA ILE A 124 2.90 2.12 3.58
C ILE A 124 2.36 0.72 3.38
N SER A 125 3.13 -0.10 2.66
CA SER A 125 2.91 -1.54 2.53
C SER A 125 4.22 -2.26 2.85
N LYS A 126 4.15 -3.56 3.03
CA LYS A 126 5.33 -4.44 3.06
C LYS A 126 5.33 -5.24 1.77
N ARG A 127 6.46 -5.18 1.05
CA ARG A 127 6.61 -5.92 -0.20
C ARG A 127 7.78 -6.89 -0.12
N GLU A 128 7.56 -8.04 -0.66
CA GLU A 128 8.60 -9.05 -0.89
C GLU A 128 9.61 -8.51 -1.92
N ARG A 129 10.85 -8.31 -1.52
CA ARG A 129 11.85 -7.63 -2.36
C ARG A 129 13.11 -8.42 -2.62
N ILE A 130 13.54 -9.32 -1.71
CA ILE A 130 14.81 -10.05 -1.84
C ILE A 130 14.52 -11.53 -1.68
N PHE A 131 15.03 -12.34 -2.58
CA PHE A 131 14.68 -13.75 -2.68
C PHE A 131 15.93 -14.61 -2.88
N ARG A 132 16.05 -15.70 -2.15
CA ARG A 132 17.08 -16.73 -2.40
C ARG A 132 16.77 -17.45 -3.69
N ARG A 133 17.65 -17.32 -4.72
CA ARG A 133 17.42 -17.86 -6.05
C ARG A 133 17.20 -19.38 -6.06
N SER A 134 17.93 -20.14 -5.24
CA SER A 134 17.81 -21.62 -5.17
C SER A 134 16.42 -22.11 -4.71
N LYS A 135 15.57 -21.23 -4.17
CA LYS A 135 14.20 -21.59 -3.78
C LYS A 135 13.23 -21.60 -4.93
N GLY A 136 13.53 -20.95 -6.06
CA GLY A 136 12.66 -20.99 -7.23
C GLY A 136 11.38 -20.18 -7.11
N TYR A 137 11.38 -19.09 -6.33
CA TYR A 137 10.25 -18.17 -6.23
C TYR A 137 9.85 -17.61 -7.60
N ARG A 138 8.54 -17.43 -7.79
CA ARG A 138 7.97 -16.90 -9.03
C ARG A 138 6.83 -15.94 -8.72
N PHE A 139 6.68 -14.94 -9.55
CA PHE A 139 5.52 -14.06 -9.54
C PHE A 139 4.31 -14.78 -10.14
N GLU A 140 3.14 -14.54 -9.55
CA GLU A 140 1.85 -15.03 -10.01
C GLU A 140 0.85 -13.88 -10.14
N GLY A 141 -0.01 -13.94 -11.16
CA GLY A 141 -1.01 -12.92 -11.48
C GLY A 141 -0.57 -11.98 -12.59
N ALA A 142 -1.42 -11.81 -13.61
CA ALA A 142 -1.11 -10.96 -14.76
C ALA A 142 -0.99 -9.48 -14.38
N VAL A 143 -1.74 -9.06 -13.36
CA VAL A 143 -1.75 -7.70 -12.77
C VAL A 143 -1.76 -7.84 -11.25
N HIS A 144 -1.17 -6.89 -10.54
CA HIS A 144 -0.99 -6.94 -9.08
C HIS A 144 -0.31 -8.26 -8.64
N GLU A 145 0.68 -8.64 -9.42
CA GLU A 145 1.45 -9.86 -9.24
C GLU A 145 2.13 -9.88 -7.86
N ALA A 146 2.21 -11.07 -7.30
CA ALA A 146 2.86 -11.31 -6.02
C ALA A 146 3.57 -12.66 -6.05
N VAL A 147 4.49 -12.84 -5.12
CA VAL A 147 5.16 -14.11 -4.87
C VAL A 147 4.50 -14.79 -3.67
N VAL A 148 4.14 -16.07 -3.79
CA VAL A 148 3.66 -16.84 -2.64
C VAL A 148 4.83 -17.03 -1.66
N PRO A 149 4.70 -16.54 -0.41
CA PRO A 149 5.79 -16.62 0.55
C PRO A 149 5.92 -18.02 1.13
N TYR A 150 7.16 -18.52 1.25
CA TYR A 150 7.48 -19.78 1.95
C TYR A 150 8.95 -19.77 2.42
N GLY A 151 9.31 -20.76 3.24
CA GLY A 151 10.67 -20.86 3.78
C GLY A 151 10.93 -19.90 4.94
N VAL A 152 12.19 -19.53 5.13
CA VAL A 152 12.60 -18.57 6.18
C VAL A 152 12.34 -17.16 5.71
N ILE A 153 11.41 -16.46 6.36
CA ILE A 153 10.99 -15.10 6.03
C ILE A 153 11.55 -14.12 7.05
N ARG A 154 12.09 -13.00 6.58
CA ARG A 154 12.61 -11.91 7.42
C ARG A 154 11.97 -10.58 7.02
N MET A 155 11.74 -9.72 8.02
CA MET A 155 11.39 -8.32 7.81
C MET A 155 12.66 -7.49 7.87
N GLY A 156 12.99 -6.78 6.79
CA GLY A 156 14.04 -5.78 6.77
C GLY A 156 13.50 -4.39 7.10
N ASP A 157 14.40 -3.49 7.44
CA ASP A 157 14.10 -2.11 7.87
C ASP A 157 14.54 -1.04 6.84
N ALA A 158 15.00 -1.46 5.67
CA ALA A 158 15.34 -0.58 4.55
C ALA A 158 14.09 -0.25 3.72
N ALA A 159 13.61 0.99 3.81
CA ALA A 159 12.45 1.40 3.05
C ALA A 159 12.77 1.65 1.57
N VAL A 160 11.87 1.22 0.70
CA VAL A 160 11.83 1.55 -0.73
C VAL A 160 10.75 2.61 -0.93
N PHE A 161 11.05 3.69 -1.64
CA PHE A 161 10.16 4.82 -1.87
C PHE A 161 9.67 4.82 -3.31
N HIS A 162 8.35 4.78 -3.50
CA HIS A 162 7.73 4.95 -4.81
C HIS A 162 7.65 6.43 -5.15
N ARG A 163 8.47 6.86 -6.08
CA ARG A 163 8.59 8.26 -6.52
C ARG A 163 7.98 8.42 -7.92
N LYS A 164 6.68 8.15 -8.03
CA LYS A 164 5.95 8.23 -9.28
C LYS A 164 5.93 9.67 -9.81
N GLU A 165 6.40 9.87 -11.02
CA GLU A 165 6.36 11.15 -11.74
C GLU A 165 5.43 11.09 -12.95
N LYS A 166 5.26 9.88 -13.52
CA LYS A 166 4.49 9.68 -14.73
C LYS A 166 3.08 9.20 -14.45
N VAL A 167 2.10 9.79 -15.10
CA VAL A 167 0.75 9.26 -15.12
C VAL A 167 0.73 8.10 -16.14
N GLY A 168 0.68 6.87 -15.64
CA GLY A 168 0.53 5.67 -16.47
C GLY A 168 -0.85 5.62 -17.14
N ASP A 169 -1.04 4.63 -18.00
CA ASP A 169 -2.35 4.33 -18.58
C ASP A 169 -3.31 3.83 -17.48
N PRO A 170 -4.30 4.63 -17.08
CA PRO A 170 -5.19 4.27 -15.96
C PRO A 170 -6.05 3.04 -16.28
N ASP A 171 -6.36 2.80 -17.56
CA ASP A 171 -7.27 1.74 -17.98
C ASP A 171 -6.55 0.40 -18.21
N ARG A 172 -5.22 0.37 -18.17
CA ARG A 172 -4.42 -0.83 -18.53
C ARG A 172 -4.82 -2.06 -17.72
N ASN A 173 -4.87 -1.93 -16.41
CA ASN A 173 -5.15 -3.06 -15.52
C ASN A 173 -6.57 -3.58 -15.74
N LEU A 174 -7.54 -2.68 -15.84
CA LEU A 174 -8.93 -3.05 -16.12
C LEU A 174 -9.06 -3.77 -17.46
N ARG A 175 -8.36 -3.31 -18.52
CA ARG A 175 -8.36 -3.99 -19.84
C ARG A 175 -7.79 -5.40 -19.75
N ILE A 176 -6.70 -5.60 -19.02
CA ILE A 176 -6.11 -6.94 -18.84
C ILE A 176 -7.12 -7.87 -18.17
N TYR A 177 -7.78 -7.46 -17.08
CA TYR A 177 -8.81 -8.26 -16.43
C TYR A 177 -10.00 -8.56 -17.33
N GLN A 178 -10.47 -7.56 -18.09
CA GLN A 178 -11.58 -7.73 -19.04
C GLN A 178 -11.23 -8.74 -20.14
N GLN A 179 -10.02 -8.67 -20.69
CA GLN A 179 -9.56 -9.63 -21.69
C GLN A 179 -9.47 -11.05 -21.15
N LYS A 180 -8.97 -11.25 -19.92
CA LYS A 180 -8.98 -12.56 -19.25
C LYS A 180 -10.41 -13.12 -19.12
N ARG A 181 -11.37 -12.27 -18.72
CA ARG A 181 -12.78 -12.68 -18.64
C ARG A 181 -13.36 -13.07 -20.01
N LEU A 182 -13.05 -12.30 -21.06
CA LEU A 182 -13.51 -12.62 -22.44
C LEU A 182 -12.96 -13.97 -22.94
N LYS A 183 -11.75 -14.34 -22.50
CA LYS A 183 -11.15 -15.66 -22.79
C LYS A 183 -11.74 -16.79 -21.93
N GLY A 184 -12.63 -16.48 -21.00
CA GLY A 184 -13.22 -17.47 -20.09
C GLY A 184 -12.26 -17.96 -18.99
N GLU A 185 -11.19 -17.22 -18.71
CA GLU A 185 -10.24 -17.54 -17.66
C GLU A 185 -10.88 -17.34 -16.28
N ARG A 186 -10.63 -18.27 -15.37
CA ARG A 186 -11.08 -18.15 -13.96
C ARG A 186 -10.08 -17.27 -13.20
N PHE A 187 -10.61 -16.31 -12.47
CA PHE A 187 -9.80 -15.49 -11.58
C PHE A 187 -9.47 -16.24 -10.30
N SER A 188 -8.21 -16.17 -9.89
CA SER A 188 -7.80 -16.51 -8.52
C SER A 188 -8.48 -15.58 -7.51
N PRO A 189 -8.53 -15.93 -6.20
CA PRO A 189 -9.09 -15.03 -5.19
C PRO A 189 -8.44 -13.65 -5.19
N ARG A 190 -7.11 -13.58 -5.34
CA ARG A 190 -6.38 -12.32 -5.45
C ARG A 190 -6.82 -11.49 -6.67
N GLU A 191 -6.95 -12.11 -7.83
CA GLU A 191 -7.40 -11.42 -9.05
C GLU A 191 -8.85 -10.92 -8.91
N GLN A 192 -9.73 -11.65 -8.24
CA GLN A 192 -11.10 -11.21 -7.96
C GLN A 192 -11.10 -9.93 -7.10
N TYR A 193 -10.31 -9.89 -6.03
CA TYR A 193 -10.18 -8.74 -5.17
C TYR A 193 -9.68 -7.51 -5.93
N TYR A 194 -8.58 -7.65 -6.67
CA TYR A 194 -7.99 -6.54 -7.41
C TYR A 194 -8.85 -6.10 -8.60
N TYR A 195 -9.53 -7.02 -9.28
CA TYR A 195 -10.52 -6.66 -10.30
C TYR A 195 -11.68 -5.86 -9.71
N GLY A 196 -12.15 -6.21 -8.52
CA GLY A 196 -13.12 -5.42 -7.78
C GLY A 196 -12.63 -3.99 -7.48
N ARG A 197 -11.36 -3.82 -7.12
CA ARG A 197 -10.74 -2.50 -6.93
C ARG A 197 -10.69 -1.70 -8.22
N GLU A 198 -10.18 -2.28 -9.29
CA GLU A 198 -10.14 -1.62 -10.62
C GLU A 198 -11.52 -1.16 -11.07
N LEU A 199 -12.56 -1.97 -10.83
CA LEU A 199 -13.94 -1.57 -11.14
C LEU A 199 -14.40 -0.35 -10.33
N ILE A 200 -14.02 -0.24 -9.05
CA ILE A 200 -14.33 0.95 -8.21
C ILE A 200 -13.59 2.18 -8.73
N ASP A 201 -12.31 2.05 -9.02
CA ASP A 201 -11.47 3.14 -9.51
C ASP A 201 -12.00 3.71 -10.85
N HIS A 202 -12.70 2.87 -11.63
CA HIS A 202 -13.38 3.26 -12.89
C HIS A 202 -14.89 3.58 -12.72
N GLY A 203 -15.37 3.72 -11.49
CA GLY A 203 -16.75 4.10 -11.20
C GLY A 203 -17.80 3.01 -11.47
N ALA A 204 -17.40 1.78 -11.76
CA ALA A 204 -18.30 0.64 -11.99
C ALA A 204 -18.76 -0.02 -10.68
N ASP A 205 -19.23 0.80 -9.74
CA ASP A 205 -19.55 0.44 -8.35
C ASP A 205 -20.46 -0.80 -8.23
N THR A 206 -21.45 -0.98 -9.11
CA THR A 206 -22.38 -2.13 -9.05
C THR A 206 -21.70 -3.43 -9.44
N ALA A 207 -20.87 -3.41 -10.48
CA ALA A 207 -20.09 -4.57 -10.90
C ALA A 207 -19.03 -4.92 -9.84
N ALA A 208 -18.40 -3.90 -9.26
CA ALA A 208 -17.43 -4.07 -8.18
C ALA A 208 -18.03 -4.78 -6.96
N LEU A 209 -19.21 -4.33 -6.48
CA LEU A 209 -19.91 -5.01 -5.38
C LEU A 209 -20.18 -6.48 -5.70
N SER A 210 -20.66 -6.79 -6.90
CA SER A 210 -20.94 -8.17 -7.30
C SER A 210 -19.68 -9.04 -7.25
N VAL A 211 -18.54 -8.53 -7.73
CA VAL A 211 -17.27 -9.26 -7.73
C VAL A 211 -16.72 -9.44 -6.31
N LEU A 212 -16.71 -8.36 -5.51
CA LEU A 212 -16.16 -8.39 -4.15
C LEU A 212 -17.02 -9.24 -3.21
N GLU A 213 -18.35 -9.17 -3.30
CA GLU A 213 -19.24 -10.03 -2.51
C GLU A 213 -19.06 -11.52 -2.87
N HIS A 214 -18.91 -11.83 -4.17
CA HIS A 214 -18.60 -13.19 -4.60
C HIS A 214 -17.27 -13.68 -4.04
N PHE A 215 -16.21 -12.87 -4.13
CA PHE A 215 -14.91 -13.15 -3.54
C PHE A 215 -15.01 -13.46 -2.04
N LEU A 216 -15.73 -12.61 -1.29
CA LEU A 216 -15.93 -12.80 0.14
C LEU A 216 -16.77 -14.06 0.48
N GLN A 217 -17.73 -14.43 -0.39
CA GLN A 217 -18.54 -15.65 -0.22
C GLN A 217 -17.76 -16.92 -0.47
N GLU A 218 -16.82 -16.93 -1.41
CA GLU A 218 -15.96 -18.09 -1.66
C GLU A 218 -15.08 -18.48 -0.46
N GLY A 219 -14.73 -17.51 0.41
CA GLY A 219 -13.98 -17.73 1.64
C GLY A 219 -12.55 -18.24 1.44
N LYS A 220 -11.96 -17.99 0.28
CA LYS A 220 -10.61 -18.46 -0.12
C LYS A 220 -9.58 -17.33 -0.20
N GLY A 221 -10.00 -16.12 0.12
CA GLY A 221 -9.14 -14.93 0.06
C GLY A 221 -8.10 -14.91 1.17
N TRP A 222 -6.98 -14.25 0.91
CA TRP A 222 -6.04 -13.86 1.94
C TRP A 222 -6.71 -12.86 2.89
N GLU A 223 -6.50 -13.01 4.22
CA GLU A 223 -7.21 -12.21 5.24
C GLU A 223 -7.15 -10.69 4.99
N PRO A 224 -5.99 -10.08 4.69
CA PRO A 224 -5.92 -8.65 4.38
C PRO A 224 -6.70 -8.25 3.13
N ASP A 225 -6.76 -9.09 2.11
CA ASP A 225 -7.57 -8.83 0.90
C ASP A 225 -9.08 -8.92 1.24
N CYS A 226 -9.48 -9.84 2.15
CA CYS A 226 -10.87 -9.95 2.62
C CYS A 226 -11.28 -8.71 3.43
N ILE A 227 -10.41 -8.23 4.34
CA ILE A 227 -10.64 -6.99 5.10
C ILE A 227 -10.74 -5.81 4.14
N GLY A 228 -9.83 -5.72 3.16
CA GLY A 228 -9.85 -4.70 2.12
C GLY A 228 -11.11 -4.73 1.27
N ALA A 229 -11.61 -5.91 0.91
CA ALA A 229 -12.85 -6.06 0.17
C ALA A 229 -14.06 -5.57 0.96
N CYS A 230 -14.13 -5.88 2.27
CA CYS A 230 -15.17 -5.36 3.15
C CYS A 230 -15.14 -3.83 3.21
N LEU A 231 -13.95 -3.23 3.32
CA LEU A 231 -13.77 -1.78 3.32
C LEU A 231 -14.24 -1.14 2.01
N LEU A 232 -13.89 -1.75 0.87
CA LEU A 232 -14.29 -1.29 -0.46
C LEU A 232 -15.81 -1.37 -0.66
N CYS A 233 -16.44 -2.48 -0.26
CA CYS A 233 -17.90 -2.61 -0.28
C CYS A 233 -18.56 -1.54 0.58
N ALA A 234 -18.07 -1.29 1.79
CA ALA A 234 -18.59 -0.26 2.68
C ALA A 234 -18.53 1.12 2.03
N LYS A 235 -17.41 1.50 1.41
CA LYS A 235 -17.26 2.77 0.69
C LYS A 235 -18.27 2.93 -0.45
N VAL A 236 -18.54 1.86 -1.19
CA VAL A 236 -19.58 1.90 -2.23
C VAL A 236 -20.99 2.08 -1.63
N TYR A 237 -21.30 1.37 -0.54
CA TYR A 237 -22.57 1.55 0.17
C TYR A 237 -22.71 2.96 0.74
N GLU A 238 -21.64 3.55 1.27
CA GLU A 238 -21.64 4.93 1.76
C GLU A 238 -21.91 5.96 0.65
N LYS A 239 -21.29 5.82 -0.52
CA LYS A 239 -21.59 6.66 -1.70
C LYS A 239 -23.07 6.63 -2.07
N ARG A 240 -23.78 5.53 -1.76
CA ARG A 240 -25.21 5.33 -2.02
C ARG A 240 -26.10 5.75 -0.83
N ASN A 241 -25.51 6.33 0.23
CA ASN A 241 -26.21 6.65 1.48
C ASN A 241 -26.84 5.43 2.19
N GLN A 242 -26.28 4.24 1.98
CA GLN A 242 -26.72 2.97 2.54
C GLN A 242 -25.90 2.63 3.79
N VAL A 243 -26.07 3.42 4.86
CA VAL A 243 -25.20 3.34 6.08
C VAL A 243 -25.29 1.98 6.76
N GLU A 244 -26.46 1.34 6.77
CA GLU A 244 -26.64 0.02 7.39
C GLU A 244 -25.83 -1.07 6.67
N GLN A 245 -25.87 -1.08 5.33
CA GLN A 245 -25.10 -2.01 4.52
C GLN A 245 -23.58 -1.74 4.64
N ALA A 246 -23.19 -0.47 4.74
CA ALA A 246 -21.81 -0.10 5.00
C ALA A 246 -21.34 -0.68 6.35
N LEU A 247 -22.11 -0.49 7.43
CA LEU A 247 -21.79 -1.06 8.74
C LEU A 247 -21.74 -2.58 8.71
N GLN A 248 -22.70 -3.26 8.05
CA GLN A 248 -22.68 -4.72 7.91
C GLN A 248 -21.39 -5.21 7.25
N SER A 249 -20.96 -4.52 6.18
CA SER A 249 -19.72 -4.85 5.47
C SER A 249 -18.49 -4.62 6.37
N LEU A 250 -18.42 -3.50 7.10
CA LEU A 250 -17.34 -3.20 8.02
C LEU A 250 -17.26 -4.18 9.19
N PHE A 251 -18.41 -4.57 9.76
CA PHE A 251 -18.44 -5.59 10.83
C PHE A 251 -18.08 -6.98 10.33
N ARG A 252 -18.38 -7.31 9.07
CA ARG A 252 -17.91 -8.55 8.44
C ARG A 252 -16.39 -8.65 8.43
N ALA A 253 -15.65 -7.53 8.28
CA ALA A 253 -14.21 -7.52 8.34
C ALA A 253 -13.64 -8.11 9.63
N LEU A 254 -14.38 -7.99 10.75
CA LEU A 254 -13.97 -8.53 12.06
C LEU A 254 -13.97 -10.07 12.11
N SER A 255 -14.62 -10.74 11.16
CA SER A 255 -14.56 -12.21 11.05
C SER A 255 -13.25 -12.71 10.44
N TYR A 256 -12.45 -11.82 9.86
CA TYR A 256 -11.15 -12.15 9.24
C TYR A 256 -9.96 -11.82 10.13
N GLY A 257 -10.14 -11.02 11.19
CA GLY A 257 -9.04 -10.68 12.08
C GLY A 257 -9.34 -9.49 12.99
N VAL A 258 -8.30 -9.00 13.66
CA VAL A 258 -8.37 -7.80 14.49
C VAL A 258 -8.71 -6.60 13.59
N PRO A 259 -9.63 -5.70 14.03
CA PRO A 259 -10.00 -4.55 13.22
C PRO A 259 -8.81 -3.65 12.92
N THR A 260 -8.59 -3.34 11.66
CA THR A 260 -7.54 -2.38 11.28
C THR A 260 -7.96 -0.96 11.64
N PRO A 261 -7.01 -0.01 11.81
CA PRO A 261 -7.34 1.39 12.06
C PRO A 261 -8.30 1.98 11.02
N GLU A 262 -8.14 1.60 9.75
CA GLU A 262 -9.03 2.03 8.66
C GLU A 262 -10.46 1.57 8.90
N ILE A 263 -10.68 0.30 9.22
CA ILE A 263 -12.01 -0.25 9.54
C ILE A 263 -12.61 0.47 10.74
N CYS A 264 -11.82 0.69 11.81
CA CYS A 264 -12.28 1.41 12.98
C CYS A 264 -12.69 2.85 12.67
N CYS A 265 -11.91 3.56 11.85
CA CYS A 265 -12.22 4.92 11.42
C CYS A 265 -13.52 4.98 10.62
N GLU A 266 -13.74 4.07 9.69
CA GLU A 266 -14.97 4.04 8.88
C GLU A 266 -16.21 3.65 9.72
N ILE A 267 -16.08 2.70 10.65
CA ILE A 267 -17.18 2.40 11.59
C ILE A 267 -17.49 3.65 12.45
N GLY A 268 -16.45 4.32 12.96
CA GLY A 268 -16.60 5.56 13.70
C GLY A 268 -17.33 6.64 12.90
N ALA A 269 -16.97 6.81 11.61
CA ALA A 269 -17.60 7.75 10.71
C ALA A 269 -19.09 7.44 10.47
N CYS A 270 -19.44 6.17 10.30
CA CYS A 270 -20.84 5.73 10.18
C CYS A 270 -21.65 6.10 11.44
N PHE A 271 -21.11 5.89 12.64
CA PHE A 271 -21.79 6.27 13.88
C PHE A 271 -21.85 7.78 14.09
N MET A 272 -20.86 8.55 13.63
CA MET A 272 -20.94 10.02 13.63
C MET A 272 -22.08 10.53 12.74
N LYS A 273 -22.28 9.95 11.55
CA LYS A 273 -23.40 10.29 10.66
C LYS A 273 -24.76 10.04 11.33
N GLN A 274 -24.84 9.10 12.27
CA GLN A 274 -26.02 8.78 13.08
C GLN A 274 -26.08 9.57 14.40
N GLU A 275 -25.16 10.52 14.62
CA GLU A 275 -25.02 11.30 15.86
C GLU A 275 -24.78 10.47 17.12
N GLN A 276 -24.31 9.23 16.97
CA GLN A 276 -23.99 8.32 18.07
C GLN A 276 -22.55 8.57 18.55
N TRP A 277 -22.32 9.77 19.10
CA TRP A 277 -20.98 10.29 19.45
C TRP A 277 -20.17 9.38 20.37
N LYS A 278 -20.83 8.79 21.37
CA LYS A 278 -20.15 7.87 22.31
C LYS A 278 -19.66 6.59 21.61
N THR A 279 -20.48 6.02 20.75
CA THR A 279 -20.11 4.82 19.97
C THR A 279 -19.03 5.14 18.96
N ALA A 280 -19.12 6.27 18.27
CA ALA A 280 -18.08 6.75 17.36
C ALA A 280 -16.74 6.93 18.08
N ALA A 281 -16.75 7.57 19.26
CA ALA A 281 -15.53 7.76 20.06
C ALA A 281 -14.87 6.43 20.46
N PHE A 282 -15.64 5.40 20.82
CA PHE A 282 -15.11 4.07 21.10
C PHE A 282 -14.32 3.50 19.92
N TRP A 283 -14.85 3.62 18.69
CA TRP A 283 -14.19 3.10 17.51
C TRP A 283 -12.93 3.89 17.13
N TYR A 284 -12.95 5.21 17.26
CA TYR A 284 -11.74 6.02 17.04
C TYR A 284 -10.66 5.80 18.09
N GLN A 285 -11.03 5.57 19.37
CA GLN A 285 -10.06 5.15 20.40
C GLN A 285 -9.46 3.78 20.06
N THR A 286 -10.27 2.87 19.53
CA THR A 286 -9.80 1.57 19.05
C THR A 286 -8.82 1.75 17.89
N ALA A 287 -9.10 2.65 16.94
CA ALA A 287 -8.18 2.96 15.83
C ALA A 287 -6.80 3.43 16.35
N LEU A 288 -6.75 4.33 17.32
CA LEU A 288 -5.49 4.79 17.94
C LEU A 288 -4.71 3.63 18.57
N ARG A 289 -5.42 2.74 19.30
CA ARG A 289 -4.79 1.59 19.94
C ARG A 289 -4.23 0.60 18.93
N GLU A 290 -5.02 0.21 17.94
CA GLU A 290 -4.60 -0.75 16.91
C GLU A 290 -3.55 -0.17 15.95
N GLY A 291 -3.52 1.15 15.77
CA GLY A 291 -2.51 1.85 14.98
C GLY A 291 -1.07 1.69 15.50
N ALA A 292 -0.91 1.41 16.78
CA ALA A 292 0.39 1.17 17.42
C ALA A 292 0.97 -0.23 17.14
N HIS A 293 0.16 -1.17 16.61
CA HIS A 293 0.59 -2.55 16.40
C HIS A 293 1.18 -2.78 15.00
N PRO A 294 2.05 -3.80 14.81
CA PRO A 294 2.49 -4.25 13.50
C PRO A 294 1.31 -4.61 12.60
N PHE A 295 1.48 -4.49 11.28
CA PHE A 295 0.42 -4.73 10.31
C PHE A 295 0.89 -5.58 9.13
N GLU A 296 -0.08 -6.17 8.43
CA GLU A 296 0.07 -6.77 7.12
C GLU A 296 -0.83 -6.05 6.11
N GLY A 297 -0.51 -6.13 4.81
CA GLY A 297 -1.25 -5.43 3.76
C GLY A 297 -0.90 -3.95 3.64
N PHE A 298 -1.89 -3.12 3.35
CA PHE A 298 -1.76 -1.67 3.23
C PHE A 298 -2.17 -0.99 4.53
N ARG A 299 -1.43 0.05 4.91
CA ARG A 299 -1.74 0.89 6.07
C ARG A 299 -1.79 2.36 5.66
N ASN A 300 -2.92 2.99 5.96
CA ASN A 300 -3.05 4.44 5.93
C ASN A 300 -2.62 5.00 7.29
N GLN A 301 -1.46 5.63 7.32
CA GLN A 301 -0.88 6.16 8.56
C GLN A 301 -1.79 7.18 9.24
N ALA A 302 -2.52 7.99 8.46
CA ALA A 302 -3.44 8.98 9.02
C ALA A 302 -4.59 8.34 9.83
N CYS A 303 -4.98 7.09 9.54
CA CYS A 303 -5.96 6.34 10.32
C CYS A 303 -5.39 5.80 11.64
N CYS A 304 -4.05 5.77 11.79
CA CYS A 304 -3.40 5.29 13.01
C CYS A 304 -3.26 6.37 14.08
N ASP A 305 -3.29 7.64 13.70
CA ASP A 305 -2.94 8.74 14.60
C ASP A 305 -3.81 10.00 14.38
N TYR A 306 -3.65 10.67 13.25
CA TYR A 306 -4.25 11.99 13.00
C TYR A 306 -5.78 11.95 12.88
N ILE A 307 -6.34 11.10 11.99
CA ILE A 307 -7.79 11.05 11.75
C ILE A 307 -8.57 10.72 13.02
N PRO A 308 -8.25 9.62 13.75
CA PRO A 308 -9.00 9.30 14.95
C PRO A 308 -8.84 10.36 16.04
N ALA A 309 -7.69 11.02 16.18
CA ALA A 309 -7.53 12.12 17.14
C ALA A 309 -8.43 13.31 16.79
N MET A 310 -8.48 13.73 15.53
CA MET A 310 -9.37 14.81 15.09
C MET A 310 -10.85 14.46 15.27
N GLN A 311 -11.25 13.23 14.96
CA GLN A 311 -12.64 12.80 15.12
C GLN A 311 -13.04 12.64 16.58
N LEU A 312 -12.14 12.21 17.45
CA LEU A 312 -12.36 12.18 18.91
C LEU A 312 -12.54 13.61 19.44
N CYS A 313 -11.76 14.57 18.98
CA CYS A 313 -11.98 15.98 19.31
C CYS A 313 -13.43 16.39 19.02
N VAL A 314 -13.95 16.07 17.85
CA VAL A 314 -15.36 16.36 17.48
C VAL A 314 -16.35 15.60 18.37
N CYS A 315 -16.13 14.30 18.56
CA CYS A 315 -17.05 13.48 19.37
C CYS A 315 -17.18 14.01 20.82
N TYR A 316 -16.05 14.34 21.46
CA TYR A 316 -16.06 14.84 22.83
C TYR A 316 -16.64 16.25 22.95
N ASP A 317 -16.38 17.12 21.97
CA ASP A 317 -17.03 18.42 21.90
C ASP A 317 -18.57 18.29 21.82
N ARG A 318 -19.06 17.40 20.95
CA ARG A 318 -20.49 17.10 20.82
C ARG A 318 -21.12 16.49 22.07
N MET A 319 -20.36 15.76 22.87
CA MET A 319 -20.78 15.23 24.15
C MET A 319 -20.65 16.26 25.30
N GLY A 320 -20.11 17.45 25.06
CA GLY A 320 -19.93 18.50 26.07
C GLY A 320 -18.66 18.36 26.91
N ASP A 321 -17.80 17.38 26.64
CA ASP A 321 -16.52 17.23 27.31
C ASP A 321 -15.42 18.02 26.58
N ILE A 322 -15.45 19.34 26.79
CA ILE A 322 -14.56 20.27 26.11
C ILE A 322 -13.08 20.03 26.46
N SER A 323 -12.81 19.55 27.69
CA SER A 323 -11.44 19.25 28.13
C SER A 323 -10.85 18.06 27.37
N ALA A 324 -11.61 16.98 27.23
CA ALA A 324 -11.20 15.83 26.44
C ALA A 324 -11.06 16.21 24.96
N ALA A 325 -12.00 17.00 24.42
CA ALA A 325 -11.93 17.48 23.03
C ALA A 325 -10.62 18.26 22.76
N ALA A 326 -10.26 19.19 23.67
CA ALA A 326 -9.02 19.95 23.54
C ALA A 326 -7.76 19.07 23.64
N ALA A 327 -7.78 18.05 24.50
CA ALA A 327 -6.67 17.08 24.62
C ALA A 327 -6.46 16.29 23.33
N TYR A 328 -7.54 15.82 22.69
CA TYR A 328 -7.44 15.12 21.39
C TYR A 328 -7.02 16.04 20.25
N ASN A 329 -7.45 17.30 20.26
CA ASN A 329 -6.93 18.30 19.30
C ASN A 329 -5.42 18.50 19.46
N ALA A 330 -4.91 18.57 20.71
CA ALA A 330 -3.47 18.65 20.96
C ALA A 330 -2.74 17.40 20.45
N LEU A 331 -3.31 16.21 20.65
CA LEU A 331 -2.76 14.96 20.11
C LEU A 331 -2.63 15.01 18.56
N ALA A 332 -3.68 15.47 17.87
CA ALA A 332 -3.63 15.65 16.41
C ALA A 332 -2.57 16.68 16.00
N GLY A 333 -2.42 17.76 16.79
CA GLY A 333 -1.40 18.80 16.57
C GLY A 333 0.04 18.29 16.73
N ASN A 334 0.28 17.29 17.58
CA ASN A 334 1.60 16.65 17.68
C ASN A 334 1.96 15.87 16.41
N VAL A 335 0.96 15.34 15.69
CA VAL A 335 1.15 14.62 14.42
C VAL A 335 1.33 15.60 13.27
N ARG A 336 0.44 16.61 13.18
CA ARG A 336 0.44 17.66 12.13
C ARG A 336 0.44 19.07 12.73
N PRO A 337 1.61 19.59 13.14
CA PRO A 337 1.71 20.86 13.87
C PRO A 337 1.21 22.08 13.11
N GLN A 338 1.26 22.05 11.77
CA GLN A 338 0.86 23.19 10.91
C GLN A 338 -0.55 23.01 10.31
N ASP A 339 -1.32 22.03 10.80
CA ASP A 339 -2.66 21.80 10.29
C ASP A 339 -3.62 22.92 10.68
N ARG A 340 -4.30 23.48 9.67
CA ARG A 340 -5.21 24.62 9.87
C ARG A 340 -6.41 24.28 10.76
N ALA A 341 -6.93 23.06 10.67
CA ALA A 341 -8.09 22.64 11.47
C ALA A 341 -7.69 22.48 12.95
N VAL A 342 -6.49 21.97 13.22
CA VAL A 342 -5.92 21.88 14.57
C VAL A 342 -5.81 23.27 15.19
N GLU A 343 -5.29 24.25 14.43
CA GLU A 343 -5.15 25.62 14.92
C GLU A 343 -6.48 26.32 15.14
N GLN A 344 -7.45 26.15 14.25
CA GLN A 344 -8.82 26.65 14.43
C GLN A 344 -9.47 26.09 15.69
N ASN A 345 -9.33 24.79 15.93
CA ASN A 345 -9.84 24.15 17.13
C ASN A 345 -9.15 24.67 18.39
N ARG A 346 -7.83 24.93 18.34
CA ARG A 346 -7.08 25.53 19.46
C ARG A 346 -7.65 26.88 19.86
N GLN A 347 -7.93 27.74 18.88
CA GLN A 347 -8.54 29.05 19.09
C GLN A 347 -9.95 28.93 19.67
N TYR A 348 -10.75 27.98 19.17
CA TYR A 348 -12.07 27.68 19.72
C TYR A 348 -12.00 27.27 21.19
N PHE A 349 -11.12 26.33 21.57
CA PHE A 349 -10.98 25.90 22.95
C PHE A 349 -10.44 27.00 23.87
N ALA A 350 -9.52 27.83 23.37
CA ALA A 350 -9.04 29.01 24.11
C ALA A 350 -10.19 29.98 24.41
N SER A 351 -11.13 30.20 23.48
CA SER A 351 -12.33 31.02 23.70
C SER A 351 -13.28 30.43 24.77
N LYS A 352 -13.19 29.12 25.04
CA LYS A 352 -13.92 28.42 26.11
C LYS A 352 -13.15 28.37 27.43
N GLY A 353 -12.00 29.04 27.52
CA GLY A 353 -11.18 29.08 28.73
C GLY A 353 -10.25 27.89 28.93
N ILE A 354 -10.07 27.03 27.92
CA ILE A 354 -9.17 25.91 27.96
C ILE A 354 -7.89 26.23 27.21
N MET A 355 -6.79 26.36 27.94
CA MET A 355 -5.45 26.54 27.35
C MET A 355 -4.76 25.19 27.24
N THR A 356 -4.53 24.71 26.03
CA THR A 356 -3.67 23.54 25.77
C THR A 356 -2.28 24.04 25.40
N GLU A 357 -1.30 23.84 26.28
CA GLU A 357 0.10 24.06 25.95
C GLU A 357 0.51 23.04 24.88
N ALA A 358 1.12 23.55 23.79
CA ALA A 358 1.85 22.69 22.86
C ALA A 358 3.10 22.16 23.61
N LYS A 359 3.17 20.86 23.84
CA LYS A 359 4.39 20.21 24.34
C LYS A 359 5.35 19.94 23.18
#